data_0cd3b1994e8bde2679023eea4f654810
#
_entry.id   0cd3b1994e8bde2679023eea4f654810
#
_cell.length_a   1.000
_cell.length_b   1.000
_cell.length_c   1.000
_cell.angle_alpha   90.00
_cell.angle_beta   90.00
_cell.angle_gamma   90.00
#
_symmetry.space_group_name_H-M   'P 1'
#
loop_
_entity.id
_entity.type
_entity.pdbx_description
1 polymer ?
#
loop_
_entity_poly.entity_id
_entity_poly.type
_entity_poly.pdbx_seq_one_letter_code
_entity_poly.pdbx_strand_id
1 'polypeptide(L)'
;MALPMVHLLVAERWARNHPQYAQNAGFYLGAISPDAIHIRDHDDKSHKNYVHLNNWMALHPDEVIAYWRKRSAPFDIGYGIHVLTDALWVRARLEQLPQLNLPDGSLDKEKYYRDTFLTDFELYRDGGEALFRKMGEGKAPSDHPLLTQEEFAQWQHDVLKAYRGKCPKTGRAEYITCAYARRFVEECQKELDSIYGRFEK
;
A
#
# COMPACT_ATOMS: atom_id res chain seq x y z
N MET A 1 8.46 1.78 1.59
CA MET A 1 7.00 1.51 1.60
C MET A 1 6.26 2.79 1.28
N ALA A 2 5.22 2.68 0.49
CA ALA A 2 4.20 3.71 0.40
C ALA A 2 3.41 3.78 1.72
N LEU A 3 2.69 4.86 1.95
CA LEU A 3 1.76 4.98 3.08
C LEU A 3 0.32 4.66 2.64
N PRO A 4 -0.63 4.46 3.56
CA PRO A 4 -1.99 3.99 3.25
C PRO A 4 -2.71 4.75 2.15
N MET A 5 -2.56 6.09 2.06
CA MET A 5 -3.26 6.86 1.05
C MET A 5 -2.76 6.54 -0.37
N VAL A 6 -1.45 6.37 -0.54
CA VAL A 6 -0.89 5.99 -1.83
C VAL A 6 -1.40 4.61 -2.26
N HIS A 7 -1.45 3.63 -1.34
CA HIS A 7 -2.02 2.30 -1.63
C HIS A 7 -3.48 2.37 -2.05
N LEU A 8 -4.29 3.18 -1.36
CA LEU A 8 -5.70 3.36 -1.69
C LEU A 8 -5.89 4.05 -3.05
N LEU A 9 -5.06 5.03 -3.40
CA LEU A 9 -5.10 5.68 -4.71
C LEU A 9 -4.70 4.73 -5.84
N VAL A 10 -3.67 3.88 -5.63
CA VAL A 10 -3.30 2.83 -6.59
C VAL A 10 -4.44 1.84 -6.77
N ALA A 11 -5.04 1.37 -5.68
CA ALA A 11 -6.18 0.47 -5.72
C ALA A 11 -7.37 1.09 -6.46
N GLU A 12 -7.72 2.35 -6.17
CA GLU A 12 -8.79 3.06 -6.87
C GLU A 12 -8.50 3.21 -8.36
N ARG A 13 -7.28 3.64 -8.70
CA ARG A 13 -6.87 3.84 -10.09
C ARG A 13 -6.94 2.53 -10.88
N TRP A 14 -6.46 1.44 -10.28
CA TRP A 14 -6.50 0.11 -10.87
C TRP A 14 -7.95 -0.40 -11.02
N ALA A 15 -8.80 -0.20 -10.03
CA ALA A 15 -10.20 -0.63 -10.05
C ALA A 15 -11.04 0.07 -11.15
N ARG A 16 -10.57 1.18 -11.74
CA ARG A 16 -11.24 1.80 -12.90
C ARG A 16 -11.24 0.88 -14.12
N ASN A 17 -10.21 0.07 -14.29
CA ASN A 17 -10.12 -0.96 -15.34
C ASN A 17 -10.74 -2.29 -14.90
N HIS A 18 -11.03 -2.45 -13.61
CA HIS A 18 -11.57 -3.67 -12.98
C HIS A 18 -12.82 -3.33 -12.16
N PRO A 19 -13.94 -2.95 -12.82
CA PRO A 19 -15.10 -2.33 -12.16
C PRO A 19 -15.77 -3.22 -11.11
N GLN A 20 -15.57 -4.54 -11.16
CA GLN A 20 -16.05 -5.50 -10.15
C GLN A 20 -15.47 -5.23 -8.75
N TYR A 21 -14.34 -4.53 -8.64
CA TYR A 21 -13.70 -4.17 -7.37
C TYR A 21 -13.99 -2.72 -6.94
N ALA A 22 -14.42 -1.85 -7.85
CA ALA A 22 -14.50 -0.39 -7.65
C ALA A 22 -15.40 0.03 -6.47
N GLN A 23 -16.43 -0.76 -6.14
CA GLN A 23 -17.32 -0.49 -5.01
C GLN A 23 -17.14 -1.46 -3.85
N ASN A 24 -16.15 -2.35 -3.90
CA ASN A 24 -15.97 -3.38 -2.88
C ASN A 24 -15.10 -2.86 -1.72
N ALA A 25 -15.69 -2.63 -0.56
CA ALA A 25 -14.97 -2.15 0.63
C ALA A 25 -13.89 -3.13 1.11
N GLY A 26 -14.11 -4.45 0.96
CA GLY A 26 -13.11 -5.47 1.29
C GLY A 26 -11.86 -5.37 0.42
N PHE A 27 -11.99 -5.02 -0.87
CA PHE A 27 -10.86 -4.77 -1.76
C PHE A 27 -9.97 -3.62 -1.26
N TYR A 28 -10.57 -2.50 -0.86
CA TYR A 28 -9.82 -1.36 -0.33
C TYR A 28 -9.20 -1.65 1.04
N LEU A 29 -9.89 -2.42 1.89
CA LEU A 29 -9.28 -2.89 3.15
C LEU A 29 -8.07 -3.79 2.86
N GLY A 30 -8.20 -4.74 1.93
CA GLY A 30 -7.08 -5.58 1.48
C GLY A 30 -5.87 -4.76 1.03
N ALA A 31 -6.11 -3.65 0.32
CA ALA A 31 -5.06 -2.78 -0.19
C ALA A 31 -4.22 -2.04 0.88
N ILE A 32 -4.58 -2.13 2.16
CA ILE A 32 -3.74 -1.63 3.27
C ILE A 32 -3.35 -2.72 4.27
N SER A 33 -3.90 -3.92 4.10
CA SER A 33 -3.87 -4.97 5.13
C SER A 33 -2.53 -5.68 5.33
N PRO A 34 -1.61 -5.84 4.36
CA PRO A 34 -0.28 -6.41 4.61
C PRO A 34 0.50 -5.70 5.73
N ASP A 35 0.29 -4.40 5.88
CA ASP A 35 0.93 -3.61 6.94
C ASP A 35 0.35 -3.85 8.35
N ALA A 36 -0.74 -4.62 8.48
CA ALA A 36 -1.25 -5.06 9.78
C ALA A 36 -0.23 -5.89 10.57
N ILE A 37 0.83 -6.39 9.92
CA ILE A 37 1.97 -7.04 10.59
C ILE A 37 2.60 -6.14 11.66
N HIS A 38 2.50 -4.82 11.53
CA HIS A 38 2.99 -3.89 12.53
C HIS A 38 2.27 -3.99 13.89
N ILE A 39 1.07 -4.56 13.94
CA ILE A 39 0.36 -4.84 15.20
C ILE A 39 1.08 -5.93 15.98
N ARG A 40 1.61 -6.97 15.30
CA ARG A 40 2.36 -8.08 15.90
C ARG A 40 3.80 -7.70 16.18
N ASP A 41 4.47 -7.19 15.18
CA ASP A 41 5.92 -7.06 15.15
C ASP A 41 6.43 -5.70 15.65
N HIS A 42 5.53 -4.69 15.77
CA HIS A 42 5.91 -3.31 16.09
C HIS A 42 7.06 -2.81 15.20
N ASP A 43 8.26 -2.64 15.76
CA ASP A 43 9.45 -2.20 15.02
C ASP A 43 10.29 -3.34 14.44
N ASP A 44 10.02 -4.60 14.84
CA ASP A 44 10.65 -5.78 14.23
C ASP A 44 10.08 -6.00 12.82
N LYS A 45 10.94 -6.29 11.87
CA LYS A 45 10.58 -6.49 10.46
C LYS A 45 10.82 -7.93 10.00
N SER A 46 11.05 -8.84 10.93
CA SER A 46 11.41 -10.24 10.63
C SER A 46 10.36 -10.95 9.80
N HIS A 47 9.07 -10.72 10.08
CA HIS A 47 7.96 -11.34 9.34
C HIS A 47 7.48 -10.51 8.16
N LYS A 48 7.93 -9.26 8.01
CA LYS A 48 7.40 -8.35 6.98
C LYS A 48 7.54 -8.91 5.57
N ASN A 49 8.69 -9.46 5.22
CA ASN A 49 8.91 -10.02 3.89
C ASN A 49 7.98 -11.20 3.60
N TYR A 50 7.76 -12.07 4.58
CA TYR A 50 6.84 -13.21 4.46
C TYR A 50 5.38 -12.73 4.25
N VAL A 51 4.90 -11.79 5.06
CA VAL A 51 3.55 -11.23 4.95
C VAL A 51 3.38 -10.47 3.64
N HIS A 52 4.44 -9.86 3.12
CA HIS A 52 4.43 -9.20 1.81
C HIS A 52 4.75 -10.16 0.65
N LEU A 53 4.54 -11.47 0.82
CA LEU A 53 4.71 -12.47 -0.24
C LEU A 53 6.06 -12.35 -0.96
N ASN A 54 7.14 -12.17 -0.18
CA ASN A 54 8.52 -11.93 -0.66
C ASN A 54 8.71 -10.70 -1.58
N ASN A 55 7.75 -9.77 -1.59
CA ASN A 55 7.80 -8.57 -2.43
C ASN A 55 8.17 -7.28 -1.66
N TRP A 56 8.60 -7.36 -0.42
CA TRP A 56 8.83 -6.15 0.37
C TRP A 56 9.90 -5.21 -0.22
N MET A 57 10.99 -5.74 -0.79
CA MET A 57 12.10 -4.95 -1.33
C MET A 57 12.34 -5.17 -2.83
N ALA A 58 11.74 -6.20 -3.41
CA ALA A 58 11.90 -6.55 -4.81
C ALA A 58 10.59 -7.12 -5.37
N LEU A 59 10.39 -6.96 -6.67
CA LEU A 59 9.17 -7.39 -7.36
C LEU A 59 9.26 -8.87 -7.75
N HIS A 60 8.40 -9.69 -7.13
CA HIS A 60 8.23 -11.12 -7.42
C HIS A 60 6.77 -11.42 -7.76
N PRO A 61 6.29 -11.10 -8.97
CA PRO A 61 4.89 -11.20 -9.34
C PRO A 61 4.32 -12.62 -9.21
N ASP A 62 5.14 -13.64 -9.45
CA ASP A 62 4.69 -15.04 -9.42
C ASP A 62 4.22 -15.48 -8.02
N GLU A 63 4.80 -14.92 -6.96
CA GLU A 63 4.35 -15.18 -5.59
C GLU A 63 2.94 -14.62 -5.35
N VAL A 64 2.66 -13.42 -5.87
CA VAL A 64 1.34 -12.80 -5.78
C VAL A 64 0.32 -13.55 -6.64
N ILE A 65 0.70 -13.96 -7.85
CA ILE A 65 -0.16 -14.77 -8.72
C ILE A 65 -0.49 -16.12 -8.05
N ALA A 66 0.51 -16.78 -7.45
CA ALA A 66 0.30 -18.03 -6.72
C ALA A 66 -0.62 -17.85 -5.49
N TYR A 67 -0.52 -16.71 -4.80
CA TYR A 67 -1.43 -16.35 -3.73
C TYR A 67 -2.86 -16.14 -4.25
N TRP A 68 -3.06 -15.35 -5.31
CA TRP A 68 -4.37 -15.10 -5.91
C TRP A 68 -5.05 -16.37 -6.47
N ARG A 69 -4.27 -17.33 -7.01
CA ARG A 69 -4.81 -18.62 -7.44
C ARG A 69 -5.40 -19.46 -6.32
N LYS A 70 -4.94 -19.24 -5.09
CA LYS A 70 -5.46 -19.91 -3.89
C LYS A 70 -6.57 -19.12 -3.21
N ARG A 71 -6.54 -17.79 -3.35
CA ARG A 71 -7.42 -16.84 -2.66
C ARG A 71 -7.72 -15.66 -3.58
N SER A 72 -8.93 -15.63 -4.14
CA SER A 72 -9.33 -14.62 -5.14
C SER A 72 -10.52 -13.77 -4.70
N ALA A 73 -10.86 -13.77 -3.40
CA ALA A 73 -11.85 -12.82 -2.89
C ALA A 73 -11.37 -11.37 -3.08
N PRO A 74 -12.28 -10.39 -3.18
CA PRO A 74 -11.88 -8.99 -3.37
C PRO A 74 -10.84 -8.49 -2.36
N PHE A 75 -10.92 -8.91 -1.10
CA PHE A 75 -9.91 -8.61 -0.08
C PHE A 75 -8.52 -9.14 -0.49
N ASP A 76 -8.44 -10.38 -0.94
CA ASP A 76 -7.18 -11.03 -1.31
C ASP A 76 -6.57 -10.39 -2.56
N ILE A 77 -7.40 -9.97 -3.53
CA ILE A 77 -6.93 -9.19 -4.68
C ILE A 77 -6.33 -7.86 -4.22
N GLY A 78 -7.03 -7.12 -3.36
CA GLY A 78 -6.52 -5.89 -2.77
C GLY A 78 -5.21 -6.10 -2.00
N TYR A 79 -5.09 -7.20 -1.25
CA TYR A 79 -3.87 -7.59 -0.54
C TYR A 79 -2.67 -7.72 -1.48
N GLY A 80 -2.83 -8.42 -2.59
CA GLY A 80 -1.77 -8.55 -3.60
C GLY A 80 -1.46 -7.23 -4.32
N ILE A 81 -2.47 -6.38 -4.59
CA ILE A 81 -2.24 -5.02 -5.14
C ILE A 81 -1.36 -4.19 -4.20
N HIS A 82 -1.59 -4.23 -2.86
CA HIS A 82 -0.71 -3.58 -1.89
C HIS A 82 0.75 -4.07 -2.03
N VAL A 83 0.93 -5.37 -1.98
CA VAL A 83 2.25 -6.00 -2.01
C VAL A 83 3.04 -5.62 -3.27
N LEU A 84 2.39 -5.64 -4.43
CA LEU A 84 2.98 -5.19 -5.69
C LEU A 84 3.26 -3.68 -5.67
N THR A 85 2.37 -2.89 -5.11
CA THR A 85 2.56 -1.43 -4.98
C THR A 85 3.81 -1.10 -4.18
N ASP A 86 4.07 -1.79 -3.06
CA ASP A 86 5.27 -1.57 -2.26
C ASP A 86 6.56 -1.87 -3.04
N ALA A 87 6.60 -2.98 -3.75
CA ALA A 87 7.76 -3.33 -4.58
C ALA A 87 8.00 -2.30 -5.70
N LEU A 88 6.93 -1.88 -6.38
CA LEU A 88 6.98 -0.87 -7.43
C LEU A 88 7.41 0.51 -6.87
N TRP A 89 6.93 0.87 -5.68
CA TRP A 89 7.32 2.11 -5.00
C TRP A 89 8.79 2.12 -4.63
N VAL A 90 9.32 1.01 -4.11
CA VAL A 90 10.75 0.90 -3.80
C VAL A 90 11.58 1.06 -5.08
N ARG A 91 11.20 0.39 -6.17
CA ARG A 91 11.87 0.52 -7.48
C ARG A 91 11.84 1.95 -8.00
N ALA A 92 10.67 2.58 -8.05
CA ALA A 92 10.50 3.95 -8.52
C ALA A 92 11.31 4.95 -7.68
N ARG A 93 11.34 4.78 -6.35
CA ARG A 93 12.17 5.61 -5.46
C ARG A 93 13.66 5.46 -5.75
N LEU A 94 14.15 4.23 -5.92
CA LEU A 94 15.57 3.99 -6.20
C LEU A 94 16.00 4.60 -7.53
N GLU A 95 15.16 4.52 -8.55
CA GLU A 95 15.43 5.02 -9.89
C GLU A 95 15.29 6.54 -10.01
N GLN A 96 14.27 7.11 -9.37
CA GLN A 96 13.86 8.50 -9.61
C GLN A 96 14.27 9.48 -8.49
N LEU A 97 14.59 8.99 -7.29
CA LEU A 97 14.89 9.81 -6.12
C LEU A 97 16.21 9.40 -5.42
N PRO A 98 17.34 9.36 -6.16
CA PRO A 98 18.63 8.98 -5.57
C PRO A 98 19.09 9.93 -4.45
N GLN A 99 18.61 11.19 -4.43
CA GLN A 99 18.87 12.18 -3.39
C GLN A 99 18.26 11.84 -2.01
N LEU A 100 17.43 10.80 -1.95
CA LEU A 100 16.96 10.23 -0.69
C LEU A 100 17.90 9.16 -0.13
N ASN A 101 19.05 8.91 -0.75
CA ASN A 101 20.06 8.03 -0.22
C ASN A 101 21.16 8.84 0.48
N LEU A 102 21.71 8.26 1.55
CA LEU A 102 22.92 8.73 2.21
C LEU A 102 24.15 8.38 1.37
N PRO A 103 25.34 8.95 1.67
CA PRO A 103 26.56 8.66 0.92
C PRO A 103 26.98 7.18 0.89
N ASP A 104 26.55 6.39 1.87
CA ASP A 104 26.78 4.93 1.94
C ASP A 104 25.75 4.12 1.13
N GLY A 105 24.83 4.80 0.43
CA GLY A 105 23.76 4.19 -0.36
C GLY A 105 22.51 3.78 0.45
N SER A 106 22.55 3.88 1.77
CA SER A 106 21.36 3.60 2.60
C SER A 106 20.30 4.71 2.48
N LEU A 107 19.05 4.37 2.80
CA LEU A 107 17.94 5.33 2.77
C LEU A 107 18.09 6.39 3.88
N ASP A 108 18.02 7.68 3.53
CA ASP A 108 17.79 8.78 4.47
C ASP A 108 16.35 8.69 5.01
N LYS A 109 16.20 7.93 6.10
CA LYS A 109 14.88 7.65 6.69
C LYS A 109 14.18 8.92 7.17
N GLU A 110 14.92 9.92 7.65
CA GLU A 110 14.32 11.15 8.15
C GLU A 110 13.65 11.92 7.02
N LYS A 111 14.36 12.21 5.94
CA LYS A 111 13.80 12.87 4.75
C LYS A 111 12.67 12.06 4.13
N TYR A 112 12.89 10.76 3.97
CA TYR A 112 11.90 9.86 3.38
C TYR A 112 10.59 9.86 4.14
N TYR A 113 10.62 9.62 5.47
CA TYR A 113 9.39 9.57 6.27
C TYR A 113 8.77 10.95 6.49
N ARG A 114 9.57 12.03 6.55
CA ARG A 114 9.03 13.39 6.55
C ARG A 114 8.15 13.61 5.30
N ASP A 115 8.71 13.38 4.14
CA ASP A 115 8.02 13.66 2.87
C ASP A 115 6.83 12.73 2.65
N THR A 116 6.99 11.43 2.92
CA THR A 116 5.88 10.47 2.76
C THR A 116 4.70 10.82 3.66
N PHE A 117 4.92 11.17 4.94
CA PHE A 117 3.82 11.57 5.82
C PHE A 117 3.15 12.85 5.36
N LEU A 118 3.92 13.87 5.01
CA LEU A 118 3.36 15.15 4.54
C LEU A 118 2.48 14.94 3.30
N THR A 119 3.00 14.21 2.32
CA THR A 119 2.29 13.92 1.07
C THR A 119 1.05 13.06 1.28
N ASP A 120 1.15 12.02 2.10
CA ASP A 120 0.04 11.10 2.32
C ASP A 120 -1.14 11.81 3.02
N PHE A 121 -0.86 12.66 4.03
CA PHE A 121 -1.88 13.47 4.68
C PHE A 121 -2.44 14.58 3.78
N GLU A 122 -1.64 15.13 2.87
CA GLU A 122 -2.12 16.10 1.88
C GLU A 122 -3.07 15.43 0.89
N LEU A 123 -2.72 14.27 0.36
CA LEU A 123 -3.56 13.45 -0.53
C LEU A 123 -4.87 13.02 0.15
N TYR A 124 -4.82 12.68 1.44
CA TYR A 124 -6.02 12.36 2.21
C TYR A 124 -6.99 13.56 2.25
N ARG A 125 -6.50 14.76 2.54
CA ARG A 125 -7.31 15.99 2.59
C ARG A 125 -7.79 16.43 1.21
N ASP A 126 -7.04 16.12 0.17
CA ASP A 126 -7.37 16.46 -1.23
C ASP A 126 -8.23 15.36 -1.90
N GLY A 127 -9.30 14.96 -1.22
CA GLY A 127 -10.31 14.03 -1.71
C GLY A 127 -10.14 12.56 -1.28
N GLY A 128 -9.07 12.22 -0.56
CA GLY A 128 -8.82 10.84 -0.12
C GLY A 128 -9.76 10.35 0.98
N GLU A 129 -10.46 11.24 1.69
CA GLU A 129 -11.36 10.87 2.78
C GLU A 129 -12.46 9.88 2.35
N ALA A 130 -12.95 9.99 1.11
CA ALA A 130 -13.97 9.08 0.59
C ALA A 130 -13.44 7.64 0.46
N LEU A 131 -12.17 7.46 0.07
CA LEU A 131 -11.52 6.16 -0.01
C LEU A 131 -11.30 5.55 1.38
N PHE A 132 -10.89 6.36 2.35
CA PHE A 132 -10.76 5.93 3.74
C PHE A 132 -12.10 5.49 4.33
N ARG A 133 -13.19 6.19 4.05
CA ARG A 133 -14.52 5.78 4.46
C ARG A 133 -14.90 4.43 3.85
N LYS A 134 -14.71 4.26 2.54
CA LYS A 134 -14.97 3.00 1.84
C LYS A 134 -14.13 1.85 2.42
N MET A 135 -12.83 2.05 2.63
CA MET A 135 -11.95 1.09 3.29
C MET A 135 -12.43 0.75 4.71
N GLY A 136 -12.90 1.74 5.45
CA GLY A 136 -13.43 1.58 6.81
C GLY A 136 -14.70 0.72 6.91
N GLU A 137 -15.46 0.55 5.83
CA GLU A 137 -16.63 -0.33 5.74
C GLU A 137 -16.24 -1.79 5.43
N GLY A 138 -14.96 -2.03 5.04
CA GLY A 138 -14.45 -3.35 4.71
C GLY A 138 -14.39 -4.28 5.91
N LYS A 139 -14.57 -5.58 5.64
CA LYS A 139 -14.41 -6.65 6.64
C LYS A 139 -13.29 -7.59 6.19
N ALA A 140 -12.36 -7.85 7.09
CA ALA A 140 -11.30 -8.82 6.86
C ALA A 140 -11.80 -10.26 6.99
N PRO A 141 -11.23 -11.22 6.24
CA PRO A 141 -11.54 -12.63 6.39
C PRO A 141 -11.06 -13.16 7.74
N SER A 142 -11.80 -14.13 8.29
CA SER A 142 -11.45 -14.77 9.57
C SER A 142 -10.40 -15.88 9.42
N ASP A 143 -10.15 -16.33 8.20
CA ASP A 143 -9.30 -17.50 7.87
C ASP A 143 -8.05 -17.14 7.05
N HIS A 144 -7.56 -15.90 7.18
CA HIS A 144 -6.39 -15.47 6.41
C HIS A 144 -5.10 -16.16 6.92
N PRO A 145 -4.26 -16.72 6.01
CA PRO A 145 -3.13 -17.56 6.43
C PRO A 145 -1.92 -16.80 7.02
N LEU A 146 -1.85 -15.48 6.81
CA LEU A 146 -0.66 -14.68 7.14
C LEU A 146 -0.87 -13.79 8.37
N LEU A 147 -2.09 -13.32 8.58
CA LEU A 147 -2.46 -12.38 9.64
C LEU A 147 -3.82 -12.76 10.20
N THR A 148 -4.06 -12.44 11.48
CA THR A 148 -5.34 -12.71 12.14
C THR A 148 -6.38 -11.63 11.86
N GLN A 149 -7.65 -11.96 12.10
CA GLN A 149 -8.73 -10.99 11.94
C GLN A 149 -8.59 -9.81 12.92
N GLU A 150 -8.08 -10.06 14.10
CA GLU A 150 -7.83 -9.05 15.14
C GLU A 150 -6.73 -8.07 14.70
N GLU A 151 -5.64 -8.56 14.08
CA GLU A 151 -4.57 -7.72 13.55
C GLU A 151 -5.10 -6.80 12.43
N PHE A 152 -5.91 -7.32 11.51
CA PHE A 152 -6.56 -6.50 10.49
C PHE A 152 -7.50 -5.45 11.08
N ALA A 153 -8.33 -5.83 12.04
CA ALA A 153 -9.28 -4.92 12.66
C ALA A 153 -8.55 -3.81 13.45
N GLN A 154 -7.51 -4.16 14.19
CA GLN A 154 -6.71 -3.17 14.93
C GLN A 154 -5.99 -2.23 13.97
N TRP A 155 -5.37 -2.75 12.91
CA TRP A 155 -4.70 -1.94 11.89
C TRP A 155 -5.66 -0.97 11.20
N GLN A 156 -6.83 -1.46 10.75
CA GLN A 156 -7.88 -0.63 10.16
C GLN A 156 -8.29 0.51 11.10
N HIS A 157 -8.53 0.18 12.39
CA HIS A 157 -8.87 1.17 13.41
C HIS A 157 -7.77 2.24 13.57
N ASP A 158 -6.51 1.82 13.69
CA ASP A 158 -5.39 2.71 13.94
C ASP A 158 -5.12 3.62 12.73
N VAL A 159 -5.23 3.11 11.52
CA VAL A 159 -5.12 3.90 10.29
C VAL A 159 -6.24 4.94 10.22
N LEU A 160 -7.50 4.55 10.43
CA LEU A 160 -8.63 5.49 10.43
C LEU A 160 -8.48 6.58 11.51
N LYS A 161 -8.00 6.22 12.69
CA LYS A 161 -7.75 7.15 13.79
C LYS A 161 -6.61 8.12 13.47
N ALA A 162 -5.51 7.61 12.90
CA ALA A 162 -4.34 8.43 12.58
C ALA A 162 -4.68 9.56 11.61
N TYR A 163 -5.42 9.28 10.54
CA TYR A 163 -5.73 10.28 9.50
C TYR A 163 -6.82 11.29 9.92
N ARG A 164 -7.63 10.98 10.91
CA ARG A 164 -8.53 11.97 11.55
C ARG A 164 -7.75 12.97 12.41
N GLY A 165 -6.53 12.64 12.79
CA GLY A 165 -5.63 13.48 13.55
C GLY A 165 -4.87 14.50 12.71
N LYS A 166 -3.86 15.11 13.32
CA LYS A 166 -2.92 15.99 12.64
C LYS A 166 -1.77 15.18 12.05
N CYS A 167 -1.27 15.61 10.88
CA CYS A 167 -0.04 15.04 10.34
C CYS A 167 1.08 15.10 11.40
N PRO A 168 1.81 13.99 11.65
CA PRO A 168 2.89 13.97 12.64
C PRO A 168 4.15 14.73 12.19
N LYS A 169 4.17 15.22 10.96
CA LYS A 169 5.27 16.01 10.38
C LYS A 169 4.78 17.39 10.01
N THR A 170 5.72 18.36 10.04
CA THR A 170 5.48 19.76 9.67
C THR A 170 6.39 20.17 8.53
N GLY A 171 5.99 21.22 7.79
CA GLY A 171 6.74 21.73 6.65
C GLY A 171 6.13 21.36 5.32
N ARG A 172 6.96 21.24 4.30
CA ARG A 172 6.59 20.89 2.92
C ARG A 172 7.43 19.70 2.46
N ALA A 173 6.80 18.78 1.73
CA ALA A 173 7.49 17.68 1.06
C ALA A 173 8.38 18.23 -0.07
N GLU A 174 9.61 17.75 -0.15
CA GLU A 174 10.61 18.21 -1.12
C GLU A 174 10.78 17.26 -2.30
N TYR A 175 10.85 15.96 -2.01
CA TYR A 175 11.16 14.90 -2.96
C TYR A 175 9.93 14.04 -3.28
N ILE A 176 9.30 13.49 -2.26
CA ILE A 176 8.08 12.70 -2.39
C ILE A 176 6.89 13.65 -2.25
N THR A 177 6.59 14.36 -3.31
CA THR A 177 5.47 15.33 -3.38
C THR A 177 4.17 14.67 -3.83
N CYS A 178 3.03 15.36 -3.66
CA CYS A 178 1.74 14.90 -4.23
C CYS A 178 1.82 14.69 -5.74
N ALA A 179 2.56 15.53 -6.46
CA ALA A 179 2.78 15.35 -7.90
C ALA A 179 3.56 14.06 -8.21
N TYR A 180 4.60 13.75 -7.41
CA TYR A 180 5.33 12.48 -7.53
C TYR A 180 4.41 11.29 -7.25
N ALA A 181 3.67 11.31 -6.14
CA ALA A 181 2.78 10.22 -5.77
C ALA A 181 1.67 9.98 -6.82
N ARG A 182 1.05 11.04 -7.35
CA ARG A 182 0.03 10.93 -8.41
C ARG A 182 0.61 10.36 -9.71
N ARG A 183 1.82 10.80 -10.11
CA ARG A 183 2.50 10.22 -11.28
C ARG A 183 2.79 8.74 -11.06
N PHE A 184 3.30 8.35 -9.90
CA PHE A 184 3.53 6.94 -9.55
C PHE A 184 2.24 6.11 -9.69
N VAL A 185 1.10 6.61 -9.17
CA VAL A 185 -0.20 5.94 -9.28
C VAL A 185 -0.58 5.66 -10.75
N GLU A 186 -0.32 6.60 -11.65
CA GLU A 186 -0.60 6.40 -13.09
C GLU A 186 0.40 5.44 -13.74
N GLU A 187 1.68 5.53 -13.40
CA GLU A 187 2.75 4.72 -14.00
C GLU A 187 2.67 3.25 -13.61
N CYS A 188 2.35 2.94 -12.34
CA CYS A 188 2.31 1.55 -11.88
C CYS A 188 1.12 0.74 -12.42
N GLN A 189 0.06 1.38 -12.90
CA GLN A 189 -1.15 0.71 -13.35
C GLN A 189 -0.88 -0.32 -14.44
N LYS A 190 -0.10 0.03 -15.47
CA LYS A 190 0.17 -0.88 -16.60
C LYS A 190 0.83 -2.17 -16.16
N GLU A 191 1.73 -2.09 -15.19
CA GLU A 191 2.40 -3.28 -14.66
C GLU A 191 1.46 -4.13 -13.81
N LEU A 192 0.64 -3.50 -12.98
CA LEU A 192 -0.40 -4.19 -12.21
C LEU A 192 -1.41 -4.90 -13.12
N ASP A 193 -1.89 -4.24 -14.18
CA ASP A 193 -2.79 -4.84 -15.18
C ASP A 193 -2.11 -6.03 -15.90
N SER A 194 -0.84 -5.90 -16.25
CA SER A 194 -0.08 -6.97 -16.88
C SER A 194 0.08 -8.20 -15.97
N ILE A 195 0.36 -7.97 -14.67
CA ILE A 195 0.50 -9.04 -13.68
C ILE A 195 -0.86 -9.71 -13.45
N TYR A 196 -1.92 -8.94 -13.28
CA TYR A 196 -3.27 -9.47 -13.08
C TYR A 196 -3.76 -10.25 -14.30
N GLY A 197 -3.49 -9.79 -15.52
CA GLY A 197 -3.81 -10.51 -16.75
C GLY A 197 -3.10 -11.88 -16.91
N ARG A 198 -1.99 -12.11 -16.16
CA ARG A 198 -1.34 -13.44 -16.06
C ARG A 198 -2.04 -14.34 -15.04
N PHE A 199 -2.70 -13.76 -14.04
CA PHE A 199 -3.53 -14.51 -13.09
C PHE A 199 -4.82 -15.01 -13.75
N GLU A 200 -5.46 -14.21 -14.61
CA GLU A 200 -6.72 -14.56 -15.29
C GLU A 200 -6.57 -15.63 -16.39
N LYS A 201 -5.34 -15.96 -16.79
CA LYS A 201 -5.02 -17.04 -17.75
C LYS A 201 -4.81 -18.37 -17.05
#